data_ae0d1f310894f61976a88b564119fb91
#
_entry.id   ae0d1f310894f61976a88b564119fb91
#
_cell.length_a   1.000
_cell.length_b   1.000
_cell.length_c   1.000
_cell.angle_alpha   90.00
_cell.angle_beta   90.00
_cell.angle_gamma   90.00
#
_symmetry.space_group_name_H-M   'P 1'
#
loop_
_entity.id
_entity.type
_entity.pdbx_description
1 polymer ?
#
loop_
_entity_poly.entity_id
_entity_poly.type
_entity_poly.pdbx_seq_one_letter_code
_entity_poly.pdbx_strand_id
1 'polypeptide(L)'
;YINLFHGNNIKSVVFKVSVGSNYFFEIAKLQALRILWQSLTKDYGLSIDCHILTQPSRRNKTIYDYNTNLLRTTTECMSAILGSSDTVINMPYDHLYHKDNDFGDRLSRNQLLIIKKESYFGTVSNPTEGAYYIETLTQQLAQKSLDLFKDIEKQGGYLKLLKEGNVQRKLKEHAQKEQVLYDQGSEGLLGTHFQQNASDAMKSDLEIYPFIKQQARKTLLEPI
;
A
#
# COMPACT_ATOMS: atom_id res chain seq x y z
N TYR A 1 -19.78 -12.15 4.25
CA TYR A 1 -20.14 -11.10 3.28
C TYR A 1 -20.47 -11.65 1.91
N ILE A 2 -19.69 -12.60 1.36
CA ILE A 2 -19.97 -13.18 0.03
C ILE A 2 -21.38 -13.79 -0.02
N ASN A 3 -21.84 -14.41 1.04
CA ASN A 3 -23.22 -14.93 1.13
C ASN A 3 -24.31 -13.84 1.02
N LEU A 4 -23.97 -12.57 1.29
CA LEU A 4 -24.89 -11.45 1.10
C LEU A 4 -25.01 -11.04 -0.37
N PHE A 5 -24.11 -11.50 -1.23
CA PHE A 5 -24.14 -11.22 -2.67
C PHE A 5 -25.08 -12.19 -3.43
N HIS A 6 -25.45 -13.31 -2.82
CA HIS A 6 -26.47 -14.20 -3.39
C HIS A 6 -27.83 -13.46 -3.42
N GLY A 7 -28.33 -13.22 -4.63
CA GLY A 7 -29.58 -12.49 -4.86
C GLY A 7 -29.43 -10.99 -5.14
N ASN A 8 -28.24 -10.42 -5.00
CA ASN A 8 -27.95 -9.05 -5.39
C ASN A 8 -27.19 -9.01 -6.73
N ASN A 9 -27.58 -8.10 -7.63
CA ASN A 9 -26.92 -7.91 -8.94
C ASN A 9 -25.56 -7.18 -8.84
N ILE A 10 -24.69 -7.61 -7.91
CA ILE A 10 -23.34 -7.05 -7.78
C ILE A 10 -22.46 -7.64 -8.86
N LYS A 11 -21.97 -6.78 -9.75
CA LYS A 11 -21.12 -7.16 -10.88
C LYS A 11 -19.65 -6.99 -10.62
N SER A 12 -19.27 -6.05 -9.75
CA SER A 12 -17.87 -5.75 -9.42
C SER A 12 -17.69 -5.32 -7.98
N VAL A 13 -16.51 -5.58 -7.44
CA VAL A 13 -16.05 -5.11 -6.13
C VAL A 13 -14.77 -4.32 -6.31
N VAL A 14 -14.66 -3.18 -5.64
CA VAL A 14 -13.47 -2.34 -5.65
C VAL A 14 -12.66 -2.57 -4.37
N PHE A 15 -11.42 -3.00 -4.53
CA PHE A 15 -10.45 -3.10 -3.45
C PHE A 15 -9.56 -1.85 -3.46
N LYS A 16 -9.68 -1.01 -2.45
CA LYS A 16 -8.75 0.11 -2.25
C LYS A 16 -7.56 -0.37 -1.43
N VAL A 17 -6.37 -0.38 -2.03
CA VAL A 17 -5.15 -0.94 -1.46
C VAL A 17 -4.04 0.12 -1.42
N SER A 18 -3.36 0.23 -0.28
CA SER A 18 -2.15 1.05 -0.18
C SER A 18 -0.93 0.28 -0.69
N VAL A 19 -0.01 0.98 -1.35
CA VAL A 19 1.29 0.47 -1.80
C VAL A 19 2.41 1.21 -1.10
N GLY A 20 3.39 0.47 -0.62
CA GLY A 20 4.52 0.98 0.16
C GLY A 20 5.85 0.81 -0.56
N SER A 21 6.94 0.84 0.21
CA SER A 21 8.31 0.89 -0.31
C SER A 21 8.86 -0.44 -0.82
N ASN A 22 8.30 -1.58 -0.39
CA ASN A 22 8.83 -2.88 -0.83
C ASN A 22 8.33 -3.25 -2.23
N TYR A 23 9.06 -2.81 -3.24
CA TYR A 23 8.67 -2.81 -4.63
C TYR A 23 8.12 -4.16 -5.14
N PHE A 24 8.87 -5.24 -4.93
CA PHE A 24 8.50 -6.56 -5.44
C PHE A 24 7.37 -7.21 -4.63
N PHE A 25 7.36 -6.99 -3.32
CA PHE A 25 6.24 -7.47 -2.49
C PHE A 25 4.93 -6.75 -2.78
N GLU A 26 4.99 -5.47 -3.14
CA GLU A 26 3.80 -4.72 -3.54
C GLU A 26 3.21 -5.26 -4.85
N ILE A 27 4.06 -5.56 -5.84
CA ILE A 27 3.63 -6.24 -7.08
C ILE A 27 2.97 -7.58 -6.75
N ALA A 28 3.65 -8.41 -5.99
CA ALA A 28 3.16 -9.75 -5.61
C ALA A 28 1.85 -9.68 -4.80
N LYS A 29 1.71 -8.71 -3.90
CA LYS A 29 0.50 -8.49 -3.11
C LYS A 29 -0.74 -8.25 -3.97
N LEU A 30 -0.62 -7.39 -4.98
CA LEU A 30 -1.74 -7.04 -5.85
C LEU A 30 -2.13 -8.22 -6.75
N GLN A 31 -1.14 -8.93 -7.29
CA GLN A 31 -1.38 -10.14 -8.07
C GLN A 31 -2.01 -11.26 -7.22
N ALA A 32 -1.50 -11.48 -6.01
CA ALA A 32 -2.05 -12.47 -5.08
C ALA A 32 -3.49 -12.14 -4.68
N LEU A 33 -3.82 -10.88 -4.45
CA LEU A 33 -5.19 -10.44 -4.16
C LEU A 33 -6.14 -10.81 -5.30
N ARG A 34 -5.75 -10.58 -6.54
CA ARG A 34 -6.57 -10.90 -7.72
C ARG A 34 -6.78 -12.40 -7.88
N ILE A 35 -5.71 -13.20 -7.71
CA ILE A 35 -5.77 -14.66 -7.77
C ILE A 35 -6.72 -15.21 -6.69
N LEU A 36 -6.56 -14.75 -5.46
CA LEU A 36 -7.39 -15.21 -4.34
C LEU A 36 -8.86 -14.81 -4.50
N TRP A 37 -9.13 -13.59 -4.99
CA TRP A 37 -10.49 -13.16 -5.26
C TRP A 37 -11.15 -14.00 -6.34
N GLN A 38 -10.47 -14.26 -7.45
CA GLN A 38 -10.98 -15.10 -8.53
C GLN A 38 -11.25 -16.54 -8.06
N SER A 39 -10.33 -17.11 -7.27
CA SER A 39 -10.53 -18.45 -6.70
C SER A 39 -11.76 -18.49 -5.79
N LEU A 40 -11.86 -17.50 -4.88
CA LEU A 40 -12.95 -17.43 -3.92
C LEU A 40 -14.32 -17.27 -4.61
N THR A 41 -14.43 -16.36 -5.56
CA THR A 41 -15.70 -16.13 -6.28
C THR A 41 -16.11 -17.35 -7.10
N LYS A 42 -15.15 -18.04 -7.72
CA LYS A 42 -15.39 -19.29 -8.44
C LYS A 42 -15.93 -20.39 -7.52
N ASP A 43 -15.36 -20.56 -6.32
CA ASP A 43 -15.81 -21.57 -5.35
C ASP A 43 -17.25 -21.31 -4.87
N TYR A 44 -17.67 -20.05 -4.82
CA TYR A 44 -19.04 -19.66 -4.52
C TYR A 44 -19.98 -19.63 -5.74
N GLY A 45 -19.51 -19.99 -6.93
CA GLY A 45 -20.30 -19.95 -8.17
C GLY A 45 -20.71 -18.53 -8.59
N LEU A 46 -19.94 -17.51 -8.20
CA LEU A 46 -20.19 -16.11 -8.48
C LEU A 46 -19.25 -15.60 -9.58
N SER A 47 -19.77 -14.70 -10.42
CA SER A 47 -18.96 -13.95 -11.41
C SER A 47 -18.97 -12.48 -11.01
N ILE A 48 -18.00 -12.10 -10.20
CA ILE A 48 -17.86 -10.74 -9.67
C ILE A 48 -16.47 -10.23 -10.00
N ASP A 49 -16.40 -9.15 -10.77
CA ASP A 49 -15.13 -8.55 -11.18
C ASP A 49 -14.38 -7.95 -9.99
N CYS A 50 -13.06 -8.07 -10.05
CA CYS A 50 -12.13 -7.47 -9.09
C CYS A 50 -11.54 -6.19 -9.68
N HIS A 51 -11.93 -5.04 -9.16
CA HIS A 51 -11.29 -3.77 -9.50
C HIS A 51 -10.34 -3.35 -8.37
N ILE A 52 -9.05 -3.31 -8.67
CA ILE A 52 -8.02 -2.92 -7.70
C ILE A 52 -7.66 -1.45 -7.92
N LEU A 53 -7.97 -0.61 -6.92
CA LEU A 53 -7.60 0.78 -6.86
C LEU A 53 -6.46 0.93 -5.86
N THR A 54 -5.32 1.46 -6.30
CA THR A 54 -4.13 1.62 -5.46
C THR A 54 -3.78 3.07 -5.21
N GLN A 55 -3.18 3.32 -4.05
CA GLN A 55 -2.67 4.62 -3.64
C GLN A 55 -1.38 4.44 -2.84
N PRO A 56 -0.36 5.30 -3.01
CA PRO A 56 0.82 5.33 -2.17
C PRO A 56 0.50 5.38 -0.67
N SER A 57 1.29 4.66 0.14
CA SER A 57 1.16 4.65 1.58
C SER A 57 1.64 5.97 2.19
N ARG A 58 0.98 6.40 3.28
CA ARG A 58 1.44 7.54 4.08
C ARG A 58 2.52 7.15 5.09
N ARG A 59 2.65 5.87 5.45
CA ARG A 59 3.51 5.39 6.53
C ARG A 59 5.00 5.55 6.26
N ASN A 60 5.41 5.50 5.00
CA ASN A 60 6.81 5.60 4.56
C ASN A 60 7.15 6.98 3.97
N LYS A 61 6.47 8.01 4.41
CA LYS A 61 6.75 9.40 4.03
C LYS A 61 7.38 10.14 5.21
N THR A 62 8.10 11.21 4.91
CA THR A 62 8.80 12.02 5.92
C THR A 62 8.52 13.51 5.74
N ILE A 63 8.63 14.26 6.83
CA ILE A 63 8.62 15.73 6.86
C ILE A 63 10.01 16.34 6.97
N TYR A 64 11.04 15.48 7.11
CA TYR A 64 12.44 15.82 6.90
C TYR A 64 12.79 15.47 5.47
N ASP A 65 13.70 16.11 4.81
CA ASP A 65 14.00 15.85 3.40
C ASP A 65 12.74 15.47 2.58
N TYR A 66 11.69 16.25 2.77
CA TYR A 66 10.33 15.93 2.33
C TYR A 66 10.17 15.85 0.80
N ASN A 67 11.09 16.46 0.04
CA ASN A 67 11.09 16.38 -1.42
C ASN A 67 11.35 14.94 -1.92
N THR A 68 12.06 14.12 -1.15
CA THR A 68 12.27 12.70 -1.48
C THR A 68 10.99 11.88 -1.49
N ASN A 69 9.90 12.38 -0.89
CA ASN A 69 8.60 11.74 -1.00
C ASN A 69 8.12 11.63 -2.45
N LEU A 70 8.53 12.58 -3.32
CA LEU A 70 8.24 12.51 -4.75
C LEU A 70 8.80 11.23 -5.41
N LEU A 71 10.04 10.89 -5.05
CA LEU A 71 10.72 9.69 -5.56
C LEU A 71 10.03 8.43 -5.04
N ARG A 72 9.64 8.41 -3.76
CA ARG A 72 8.94 7.29 -3.15
C ARG A 72 7.59 7.03 -3.82
N THR A 73 6.78 8.07 -4.01
CA THR A 73 5.47 7.92 -4.66
C THR A 73 5.61 7.47 -6.12
N THR A 74 6.68 7.87 -6.83
CA THR A 74 6.94 7.38 -8.20
C THR A 74 7.16 5.87 -8.21
N THR A 75 8.07 5.34 -7.39
CA THR A 75 8.37 3.90 -7.34
C THR A 75 7.18 3.07 -6.87
N GLU A 76 6.38 3.59 -5.94
CA GLU A 76 5.15 2.97 -5.47
C GLU A 76 4.09 2.90 -6.58
N CYS A 77 3.89 3.96 -7.35
CA CYS A 77 3.00 3.94 -8.51
C CYS A 77 3.48 2.96 -9.59
N MET A 78 4.80 2.86 -9.82
CA MET A 78 5.37 1.86 -10.73
C MET A 78 5.05 0.44 -10.26
N SER A 79 5.26 0.13 -8.98
CA SER A 79 4.94 -1.20 -8.43
C SER A 79 3.45 -1.53 -8.53
N ALA A 80 2.59 -0.53 -8.32
CA ALA A 80 1.15 -0.68 -8.48
C ALA A 80 0.74 -1.03 -9.92
N ILE A 81 1.32 -0.35 -10.91
CA ILE A 81 1.06 -0.61 -12.33
C ILE A 81 1.55 -2.02 -12.70
N LEU A 82 2.77 -2.37 -12.31
CA LEU A 82 3.35 -3.70 -12.57
C LEU A 82 2.60 -4.81 -11.83
N GLY A 83 1.98 -4.50 -10.69
CA GLY A 83 1.09 -5.41 -9.95
C GLY A 83 -0.31 -5.55 -10.55
N SER A 84 -0.56 -4.98 -11.74
CA SER A 84 -1.84 -5.04 -12.46
C SER A 84 -2.99 -4.35 -11.73
N SER A 85 -2.74 -3.20 -11.10
CA SER A 85 -3.81 -2.33 -10.62
C SER A 85 -4.64 -1.78 -11.77
N ASP A 86 -5.97 -1.77 -11.59
CA ASP A 86 -6.88 -1.21 -12.60
C ASP A 86 -6.90 0.32 -12.56
N THR A 87 -6.72 0.87 -11.36
CA THR A 87 -6.63 2.33 -11.14
C THR A 87 -5.50 2.65 -10.17
N VAL A 88 -4.67 3.61 -10.53
CA VAL A 88 -3.62 4.14 -9.65
C VAL A 88 -3.89 5.62 -9.37
N ILE A 89 -4.05 5.96 -8.10
CA ILE A 89 -4.17 7.33 -7.62
C ILE A 89 -2.85 7.70 -6.98
N ASN A 90 -2.13 8.66 -7.54
CA ASN A 90 -0.92 9.14 -6.91
C ASN A 90 -1.23 10.12 -5.77
N MET A 91 -0.31 10.25 -4.84
CA MET A 91 -0.38 11.15 -3.71
C MET A 91 0.63 12.29 -3.89
N PRO A 92 0.26 13.55 -3.72
CA PRO A 92 1.20 14.65 -3.70
C PRO A 92 2.31 14.43 -2.66
N TYR A 93 3.53 14.84 -2.98
CA TYR A 93 4.70 14.64 -2.10
C TYR A 93 4.57 15.34 -0.75
N ASP A 94 3.80 16.42 -0.73
CA ASP A 94 3.56 17.29 0.41
C ASP A 94 2.25 16.99 1.17
N HIS A 95 1.53 15.96 0.77
CA HIS A 95 0.23 15.57 1.32
C HIS A 95 0.24 15.27 2.84
N LEU A 96 1.41 15.03 3.43
CA LEU A 96 1.52 14.82 4.88
C LEU A 96 1.39 16.10 5.69
N TYR A 97 1.73 17.23 5.13
CA TYR A 97 1.88 18.49 5.87
C TYR A 97 1.16 19.67 5.24
N HIS A 98 0.85 19.63 3.96
CA HIS A 98 0.03 20.64 3.27
C HIS A 98 -1.34 20.08 2.91
N LYS A 99 -2.33 20.97 2.86
CA LYS A 99 -3.61 20.72 2.20
C LYS A 99 -3.40 20.60 0.70
N ASP A 100 -4.43 20.09 0.02
CA ASP A 100 -4.41 19.97 -1.44
C ASP A 100 -4.10 21.32 -2.09
N ASN A 101 -3.14 21.31 -3.01
CA ASN A 101 -2.69 22.51 -3.70
C ASN A 101 -2.32 22.19 -5.16
N ASP A 102 -2.44 23.22 -6.02
CA ASP A 102 -2.26 23.07 -7.48
C ASP A 102 -0.86 22.54 -7.85
N PHE A 103 0.17 22.89 -7.10
CA PHE A 103 1.55 22.49 -7.40
C PHE A 103 1.75 21.00 -7.08
N GLY A 104 1.37 20.57 -5.88
CA GLY A 104 1.46 19.17 -5.46
C GLY A 104 0.63 18.25 -6.38
N ASP A 105 -0.60 18.66 -6.69
CA ASP A 105 -1.49 17.92 -7.59
C ASP A 105 -0.95 17.82 -9.01
N ARG A 106 -0.38 18.90 -9.53
CA ARG A 106 0.26 18.89 -10.84
C ARG A 106 1.45 17.95 -10.90
N LEU A 107 2.31 17.97 -9.87
CA LEU A 107 3.46 17.07 -9.81
C LEU A 107 3.03 15.60 -9.71
N SER A 108 2.08 15.29 -8.85
CA SER A 108 1.58 13.91 -8.67
C SER A 108 0.97 13.35 -9.97
N ARG A 109 0.24 14.17 -10.71
CA ARG A 109 -0.29 13.82 -12.04
C ARG A 109 0.82 13.65 -13.07
N ASN A 110 1.81 14.55 -13.08
CA ASN A 110 2.92 14.47 -14.02
C ASN A 110 3.76 13.21 -13.82
N GLN A 111 3.96 12.74 -12.59
CA GLN A 111 4.61 11.45 -12.34
C GLN A 111 3.90 10.30 -13.08
N LEU A 112 2.58 10.21 -12.99
CA LEU A 112 1.80 9.19 -13.70
C LEU A 112 1.86 9.36 -15.23
N LEU A 113 1.88 10.59 -15.71
CA LEU A 113 2.02 10.88 -17.14
C LEU A 113 3.39 10.48 -17.67
N ILE A 114 4.47 10.72 -16.92
CA ILE A 114 5.84 10.28 -17.26
C ILE A 114 5.88 8.75 -17.35
N ILE A 115 5.36 8.05 -16.34
CA ILE A 115 5.31 6.58 -16.34
C ILE A 115 4.55 6.07 -17.57
N LYS A 116 3.42 6.68 -17.90
CA LYS A 116 2.57 6.26 -19.03
C LYS A 116 3.15 6.63 -20.38
N LYS A 117 3.67 7.87 -20.55
CA LYS A 117 3.99 8.45 -21.86
C LYS A 117 5.46 8.40 -22.22
N GLU A 118 6.35 8.54 -21.25
CA GLU A 118 7.81 8.58 -21.46
C GLU A 118 8.47 7.25 -21.11
N SER A 119 7.97 6.55 -20.08
CA SER A 119 8.47 5.24 -19.68
C SER A 119 7.72 4.07 -20.34
N TYR A 120 6.73 4.35 -21.16
CA TYR A 120 5.99 3.40 -22.00
C TYR A 120 5.34 2.22 -21.27
N PHE A 121 5.02 2.37 -19.98
CA PHE A 121 4.37 1.30 -19.20
C PHE A 121 3.00 0.87 -19.75
N GLY A 122 2.36 1.71 -20.56
CA GLY A 122 1.07 1.39 -21.20
C GLY A 122 1.16 0.56 -22.47
N THR A 123 2.37 0.18 -22.94
CA THR A 123 2.54 -0.57 -24.20
C THR A 123 2.46 -2.08 -24.04
N VAL A 124 2.64 -2.57 -22.80
CA VAL A 124 2.59 -3.99 -22.46
C VAL A 124 1.53 -4.24 -21.41
N SER A 125 0.65 -5.21 -21.65
CA SER A 125 -0.47 -5.50 -20.75
C SER A 125 -0.06 -6.21 -19.45
N ASN A 126 0.98 -7.05 -19.49
CA ASN A 126 1.51 -7.74 -18.31
C ASN A 126 3.05 -7.85 -18.38
N PRO A 127 3.77 -6.78 -18.03
CA PRO A 127 5.23 -6.77 -18.15
C PRO A 127 5.96 -7.65 -17.12
N THR A 128 5.25 -8.20 -16.13
CA THR A 128 5.81 -9.09 -15.10
C THR A 128 5.56 -10.57 -15.37
N GLU A 129 4.91 -10.92 -16.47
CA GLU A 129 4.69 -12.30 -16.88
C GLU A 129 6.02 -12.98 -17.20
N GLY A 130 6.22 -14.19 -16.66
CA GLY A 130 7.49 -14.92 -16.80
C GLY A 130 8.62 -14.45 -15.87
N ALA A 131 8.37 -13.47 -15.00
CA ALA A 131 9.34 -13.05 -14.00
C ALA A 131 9.31 -14.01 -12.80
N TYR A 132 10.10 -15.07 -12.84
CA TYR A 132 10.10 -16.16 -11.85
C TYR A 132 10.12 -15.70 -10.39
N TYR A 133 10.89 -14.68 -10.09
CA TYR A 133 10.95 -14.13 -8.73
C TYR A 133 9.59 -13.56 -8.28
N ILE A 134 8.95 -12.77 -9.13
CA ILE A 134 7.64 -12.16 -8.83
C ILE A 134 6.58 -13.26 -8.74
N GLU A 135 6.58 -14.22 -9.67
CA GLU A 135 5.63 -15.34 -9.65
C GLU A 135 5.77 -16.18 -8.38
N THR A 136 7.00 -16.48 -7.97
CA THR A 136 7.27 -17.23 -6.73
C THR A 136 6.78 -16.45 -5.51
N LEU A 137 7.07 -15.15 -5.41
CA LEU A 137 6.58 -14.31 -4.32
C LEU A 137 5.05 -14.24 -4.31
N THR A 138 4.42 -14.11 -5.47
CA THR A 138 2.97 -14.05 -5.62
C THR A 138 2.31 -15.33 -5.10
N GLN A 139 2.84 -16.49 -5.49
CA GLN A 139 2.32 -17.79 -5.04
C GLN A 139 2.48 -17.97 -3.53
N GLN A 140 3.67 -17.67 -2.98
CA GLN A 140 3.92 -17.79 -1.55
C GLN A 140 3.04 -16.84 -0.72
N LEU A 141 2.83 -15.62 -1.19
CA LEU A 141 2.00 -14.64 -0.52
C LEU A 141 0.52 -15.03 -0.60
N ALA A 142 0.07 -15.51 -1.75
CA ALA A 142 -1.29 -16.03 -1.91
C ALA A 142 -1.55 -17.21 -0.97
N GLN A 143 -0.62 -18.18 -0.87
CA GLN A 143 -0.77 -19.31 0.03
C GLN A 143 -0.86 -18.88 1.50
N LYS A 144 0.08 -18.03 1.96
CA LYS A 144 0.06 -17.52 3.34
C LYS A 144 -1.22 -16.72 3.66
N SER A 145 -1.69 -15.94 2.70
CA SER A 145 -2.92 -15.16 2.85
C SER A 145 -4.16 -16.07 2.92
N LEU A 146 -4.19 -17.14 2.10
CA LEU A 146 -5.25 -18.13 2.14
C LEU A 146 -5.28 -18.87 3.49
N ASP A 147 -4.12 -19.23 4.02
CA ASP A 147 -4.02 -19.92 5.32
C ASP A 147 -4.52 -19.00 6.45
N LEU A 148 -4.12 -17.73 6.43
CA LEU A 148 -4.63 -16.74 7.37
C LEU A 148 -6.15 -16.53 7.24
N PHE A 149 -6.67 -16.48 6.02
CA PHE A 149 -8.10 -16.38 5.77
C PHE A 149 -8.86 -17.58 6.35
N LYS A 150 -8.39 -18.81 6.10
CA LYS A 150 -8.97 -20.03 6.65
C LYS A 150 -8.94 -20.04 8.18
N ASP A 151 -7.88 -19.55 8.79
CA ASP A 151 -7.77 -19.45 10.26
C ASP A 151 -8.76 -18.44 10.84
N ILE A 152 -8.97 -17.30 10.17
CA ILE A 152 -9.97 -16.31 10.56
C ILE A 152 -11.39 -16.91 10.48
N GLU A 153 -11.70 -17.62 9.40
CA GLU A 153 -13.01 -18.26 9.22
C GLU A 153 -13.26 -19.36 10.26
N LYS A 154 -12.27 -20.20 10.56
CA LYS A 154 -12.36 -21.22 11.61
C LYS A 154 -12.66 -20.65 13.01
N GLN A 155 -12.19 -19.45 13.28
CA GLN A 155 -12.42 -18.75 14.57
C GLN A 155 -13.77 -18.02 14.63
N GLY A 156 -14.58 -18.09 13.58
CA GLY A 156 -15.91 -17.51 13.50
C GLY A 156 -16.01 -16.21 12.68
N GLY A 157 -14.99 -15.97 11.86
CA GLY A 157 -14.95 -14.90 10.88
C GLY A 157 -14.44 -13.55 11.41
N TYR A 158 -14.10 -12.67 10.47
CA TYR A 158 -13.46 -11.39 10.74
C TYR A 158 -14.24 -10.49 11.73
N LEU A 159 -15.56 -10.39 11.59
CA LEU A 159 -16.38 -9.51 12.44
C LEU A 159 -16.38 -9.94 13.91
N LYS A 160 -16.39 -11.25 14.16
CA LYS A 160 -16.29 -11.78 15.53
C LYS A 160 -14.95 -11.42 16.13
N LEU A 161 -13.85 -11.70 15.43
CA LEU A 161 -12.50 -11.40 15.88
C LEU A 161 -12.26 -9.90 16.09
N LEU A 162 -12.88 -9.06 15.26
CA LEU A 162 -12.85 -7.60 15.42
C LEU A 162 -13.55 -7.16 16.72
N LYS A 163 -14.75 -7.70 16.99
CA LYS A 163 -15.51 -7.40 18.23
C LYS A 163 -14.78 -7.88 19.49
N GLU A 164 -14.07 -9.00 19.42
CA GLU A 164 -13.29 -9.57 20.51
C GLU A 164 -11.93 -8.86 20.72
N GLY A 165 -11.56 -7.88 19.88
CA GLY A 165 -10.29 -7.17 19.97
C GLY A 165 -9.07 -7.94 19.44
N ASN A 166 -9.25 -9.13 18.87
CA ASN A 166 -8.17 -9.97 18.37
C ASN A 166 -7.44 -9.34 17.19
N VAL A 167 -8.19 -8.69 16.28
CA VAL A 167 -7.62 -7.98 15.13
C VAL A 167 -6.77 -6.82 15.58
N GLN A 168 -7.28 -5.99 16.51
CA GLN A 168 -6.56 -4.84 17.05
C GLN A 168 -5.27 -5.24 17.76
N ARG A 169 -5.31 -6.33 18.53
CA ARG A 169 -4.12 -6.88 19.21
C ARG A 169 -3.05 -7.29 18.19
N LYS A 170 -3.40 -8.05 17.15
CA LYS A 170 -2.47 -8.45 16.10
C LYS A 170 -1.88 -7.24 15.36
N LEU A 171 -2.68 -6.23 15.03
CA LEU A 171 -2.20 -5.00 14.42
C LEU A 171 -1.18 -4.28 15.31
N LYS A 172 -1.47 -4.18 16.62
CA LYS A 172 -0.54 -3.57 17.59
C LYS A 172 0.76 -4.34 17.70
N GLU A 173 0.71 -5.67 17.75
CA GLU A 173 1.90 -6.54 17.79
C GLU A 173 2.78 -6.35 16.53
N HIS A 174 2.15 -6.26 15.34
CA HIS A 174 2.88 -6.01 14.09
C HIS A 174 3.49 -4.60 14.05
N ALA A 175 2.74 -3.59 14.47
CA ALA A 175 3.24 -2.22 14.55
C ALA A 175 4.45 -2.10 15.51
N GLN A 176 4.41 -2.81 16.66
CA GLN A 176 5.54 -2.85 17.58
C GLN A 176 6.78 -3.52 16.97
N LYS A 177 6.60 -4.63 16.24
CA LYS A 177 7.72 -5.31 15.56
C LYS A 177 8.36 -4.40 14.52
N GLU A 178 7.55 -3.72 13.71
CA GLU A 178 8.01 -2.78 12.71
C GLU A 178 8.76 -1.60 13.35
N GLN A 179 8.25 -1.07 14.48
CA GLN A 179 8.92 -0.01 15.23
C GLN A 179 10.29 -0.47 15.77
N VAL A 180 10.39 -1.69 16.28
CA VAL A 180 11.67 -2.24 16.74
C VAL A 180 12.69 -2.34 15.60
N LEU A 181 12.29 -2.80 14.42
CA LEU A 181 13.17 -2.86 13.23
C LEU A 181 13.64 -1.47 12.81
N TYR A 182 12.75 -0.49 12.88
CA TYR A 182 13.07 0.91 12.59
C TYR A 182 14.07 1.47 13.64
N ASP A 183 13.82 1.25 14.92
CA ASP A 183 14.68 1.73 16.02
C ASP A 183 16.07 1.09 15.99
N GLN A 184 16.17 -0.16 15.53
CA GLN A 184 17.43 -0.88 15.33
C GLN A 184 18.19 -0.47 14.06
N GLY A 185 17.59 0.35 13.20
CA GLY A 185 18.18 0.73 11.93
C GLY A 185 18.16 -0.34 10.85
N SER A 186 17.43 -1.45 11.06
CA SER A 186 17.25 -2.51 10.07
C SER A 186 16.30 -2.08 8.95
N GLU A 187 15.35 -1.23 9.28
CA GLU A 187 14.45 -0.55 8.35
C GLU A 187 14.48 0.95 8.63
N GLY A 188 14.35 1.75 7.59
CA GLY A 188 14.38 3.21 7.76
C GLY A 188 14.12 3.96 6.47
N LEU A 189 14.03 5.28 6.61
CA LEU A 189 13.80 6.19 5.50
C LEU A 189 15.05 7.03 5.22
N LEU A 190 15.36 7.20 3.94
CA LEU A 190 16.39 8.12 3.49
C LEU A 190 16.08 9.54 3.97
N GLY A 191 17.11 10.28 4.37
CA GLY A 191 16.97 11.66 4.91
C GLY A 191 16.45 11.71 6.36
N THR A 192 15.90 10.61 6.90
CA THR A 192 15.43 10.56 8.29
C THR A 192 16.27 9.61 9.14
N HIS A 193 16.55 8.42 8.62
CA HIS A 193 17.33 7.37 9.28
C HIS A 193 18.67 7.17 8.58
N PHE A 194 18.63 7.03 7.26
CA PHE A 194 19.83 6.86 6.43
C PHE A 194 20.18 8.18 5.75
N GLN A 195 21.50 8.46 5.60
CA GLN A 195 22.02 9.61 4.86
C GLN A 195 21.39 10.93 5.34
N GLN A 196 21.33 11.13 6.64
CA GLN A 196 20.82 12.39 7.22
C GLN A 196 21.73 13.54 6.83
N ASN A 197 21.14 14.64 6.36
CA ASN A 197 21.84 15.89 6.21
C ASN A 197 21.79 16.66 7.55
N ALA A 198 22.93 17.09 8.08
CA ALA A 198 23.01 17.81 9.35
C ALA A 198 22.27 19.16 9.33
N SER A 199 22.08 19.74 8.14
CA SER A 199 21.35 21.01 7.95
C SER A 199 19.84 20.82 7.78
N ASP A 200 19.35 19.56 7.65
CA ASP A 200 17.93 19.31 7.48
C ASP A 200 17.15 19.64 8.76
N ALA A 201 16.13 20.43 8.59
CA ALA A 201 15.15 20.72 9.63
C ALA A 201 13.80 20.10 9.28
N MET A 202 13.04 19.78 10.31
CA MET A 202 11.65 19.40 10.13
C MET A 202 10.88 20.55 9.46
N LYS A 203 9.99 20.21 8.51
CA LYS A 203 9.08 21.17 7.91
C LYS A 203 8.32 21.93 9.01
N SER A 204 8.35 23.26 8.98
CA SER A 204 7.80 24.12 10.04
C SER A 204 6.40 24.64 9.72
N ASP A 205 6.07 24.81 8.44
CA ASP A 205 4.80 25.33 7.94
C ASP A 205 3.80 24.20 7.68
N LEU A 206 3.40 23.51 8.76
CA LEU A 206 2.44 22.42 8.69
C LEU A 206 1.01 22.97 8.68
N GLU A 207 0.24 22.67 7.65
CA GLU A 207 -1.17 23.04 7.52
C GLU A 207 -2.11 21.95 8.03
N ILE A 208 -1.62 20.71 8.09
CA ILE A 208 -2.39 19.55 8.54
C ILE A 208 -1.90 19.13 9.93
N TYR A 209 -2.75 19.31 10.92
CA TYR A 209 -2.59 18.82 12.29
C TYR A 209 -3.77 17.91 12.62
N PRO A 210 -3.63 16.81 13.33
CA PRO A 210 -2.60 16.31 14.24
C PRO A 210 -2.02 14.95 13.83
N PHE A 211 -1.88 14.62 12.57
CA PHE A 211 -1.52 13.25 12.13
C PHE A 211 -0.04 12.88 12.31
N ILE A 212 0.78 13.83 12.71
CA ILE A 212 2.19 13.60 12.96
C ILE A 212 2.46 13.87 14.42
N LYS A 213 2.52 12.83 15.24
CA LYS A 213 3.14 12.96 16.55
C LYS A 213 4.61 13.21 16.34
N GLN A 214 5.00 14.44 16.53
CA GLN A 214 6.39 14.87 16.48
C GLN A 214 7.11 14.38 17.73
N GLN A 215 7.47 13.14 17.75
CA GLN A 215 8.54 12.72 18.65
C GLN A 215 9.73 12.42 17.79
N ALA A 216 10.80 13.19 18.05
CA ALA A 216 12.14 13.05 17.51
C ALA A 216 12.30 12.13 16.27
N ARG A 217 13.22 12.39 15.36
CA ARG A 217 13.55 11.69 14.10
C ARG A 217 13.51 10.15 14.09
N LYS A 218 12.86 9.50 15.06
CA LYS A 218 12.89 8.05 15.32
C LYS A 218 11.54 7.35 15.28
N THR A 219 10.46 8.02 14.95
CA THR A 219 9.14 7.36 14.93
C THR A 219 8.58 7.29 13.52
N LEU A 220 8.16 6.09 13.14
CA LEU A 220 7.26 5.91 12.00
C LEU A 220 5.95 6.65 12.30
N LEU A 221 5.28 7.14 11.26
CA LEU A 221 3.95 7.71 11.39
C LEU A 221 3.02 6.67 12.04
N GLU A 222 2.42 7.03 13.18
CA GLU A 222 1.45 6.14 13.81
C GLU A 222 0.25 5.92 12.85
N PRO A 223 -0.20 4.68 12.68
CA PRO A 223 -1.44 4.43 11.95
C PRO A 223 -2.61 5.07 12.73
N ILE A 224 -3.46 5.76 12.02
CA ILE A 224 -4.73 6.31 12.54
C ILE A 224 -5.68 5.17 12.87
#